data_d9214e22309ab3ad8dadcd0d9e0b4d26
#
_entry.id   d9214e22309ab3ad8dadcd0d9e0b4d26
#
_cell.length_a   1.000
_cell.length_b   1.000
_cell.length_c   1.000
_cell.angle_alpha   90.00
_cell.angle_beta   90.00
_cell.angle_gamma   90.00
#
_symmetry.space_group_name_H-M   'P 1'
#
loop_
_entity.id
_entity.type
_entity.pdbx_description
1 polymer ?
#
loop_
_entity_poly.entity_id
_entity_poly.type
_entity_poly.pdbx_seq_one_letter_code
_entity_poly.pdbx_strand_id
1 'polypeptide(L)'
;MTRNNKLMTAAAAVIALVLAPAAALAGTSSPGTSTSPVVIHVVEHAITDTVQEFHPHTASLGDVLAWHNPVYNAADAQQIATDNGYCVRTAATGKTEWECAWTTFLPGGQITVEGPYYDDGTDTTLAVTGGTGQYTGAQGSMLLHARNSAGSEYDFIFTLTS
;
A
#
# COMPACT_ATOMS: atom_id res chain seq x y z
N MET A 1 -6.74 47.03 -66.04
CA MET A 1 -6.43 46.40 -64.76
C MET A 1 -7.14 47.23 -63.66
N THR A 2 -8.29 46.81 -63.26
CA THR A 2 -9.14 47.51 -62.28
C THR A 2 -9.31 46.61 -61.06
N ARG A 3 -8.72 47.00 -59.94
CA ARG A 3 -8.86 46.34 -58.65
C ARG A 3 -10.15 46.76 -57.95
N ASN A 4 -11.10 45.87 -57.81
CA ASN A 4 -12.32 46.12 -57.02
C ASN A 4 -12.03 45.83 -55.53
N ASN A 5 -12.01 46.88 -54.72
CA ASN A 5 -12.04 46.75 -53.25
C ASN A 5 -13.50 46.58 -52.82
N LYS A 6 -13.83 45.39 -52.27
CA LYS A 6 -15.07 45.16 -51.53
C LYS A 6 -14.82 45.47 -50.06
N LEU A 7 -15.47 46.51 -49.54
CA LEU A 7 -15.56 46.77 -48.10
C LEU A 7 -16.42 45.65 -47.48
N MET A 8 -15.84 44.93 -46.51
CA MET A 8 -16.62 44.05 -45.64
C MET A 8 -16.98 44.83 -44.38
N THR A 9 -18.29 45.06 -44.19
CA THR A 9 -18.87 45.66 -42.99
C THR A 9 -18.87 44.61 -41.87
N ALA A 10 -18.12 44.83 -40.80
CA ALA A 10 -18.13 43.97 -39.62
C ALA A 10 -19.35 44.36 -38.74
N ALA A 11 -20.26 43.44 -38.57
CA ALA A 11 -21.34 43.55 -37.58
C ALA A 11 -20.83 43.14 -36.20
N ALA A 12 -20.81 44.09 -35.27
CA ALA A 12 -20.48 43.81 -33.86
C ALA A 12 -21.67 43.20 -33.16
N ALA A 13 -21.58 41.93 -32.82
CA ALA A 13 -22.55 41.24 -31.93
C ALA A 13 -22.21 41.55 -30.47
N VAL A 14 -23.08 42.29 -29.80
CA VAL A 14 -23.01 42.54 -28.35
C VAL A 14 -23.55 41.29 -27.65
N ILE A 15 -22.64 40.49 -27.03
CA ILE A 15 -23.02 39.37 -26.16
C ILE A 15 -23.26 39.95 -24.76
N ALA A 16 -24.54 40.00 -24.35
CA ALA A 16 -24.91 40.28 -22.97
C ALA A 16 -24.60 39.09 -22.07
N LEU A 17 -23.58 39.20 -21.22
CA LEU A 17 -23.20 38.23 -20.23
C LEU A 17 -24.20 38.32 -19.06
N VAL A 18 -25.14 37.37 -18.95
CA VAL A 18 -26.04 37.26 -17.81
C VAL A 18 -25.26 36.49 -16.71
N LEU A 19 -24.80 37.22 -15.68
CA LEU A 19 -24.27 36.61 -14.46
C LEU A 19 -25.45 36.05 -13.64
N ALA A 20 -25.62 34.72 -13.65
CA ALA A 20 -26.49 34.04 -12.69
C ALA A 20 -25.74 33.94 -11.34
N PRO A 21 -26.39 34.21 -10.19
CA PRO A 21 -25.76 34.01 -8.90
C PRO A 21 -25.58 32.48 -8.65
N ALA A 22 -24.34 32.07 -8.44
CA ALA A 22 -24.04 30.72 -7.99
C ALA A 22 -24.60 30.54 -6.57
N ALA A 23 -25.69 29.79 -6.44
CA ALA A 23 -26.14 29.33 -5.14
C ALA A 23 -25.10 28.33 -4.59
N ALA A 24 -24.37 28.73 -3.54
CA ALA A 24 -23.50 27.86 -2.79
C ALA A 24 -24.37 26.78 -2.13
N LEU A 25 -24.34 25.55 -2.66
CA LEU A 25 -24.86 24.38 -1.97
C LEU A 25 -23.92 24.17 -0.77
N ALA A 26 -24.36 24.63 0.42
CA ALA A 26 -23.76 24.23 1.66
C ALA A 26 -23.99 22.70 1.81
N GLY A 27 -22.98 21.93 1.44
CA GLY A 27 -22.97 20.50 1.68
C GLY A 27 -22.99 20.28 3.20
N THR A 28 -24.10 19.81 3.73
CA THR A 28 -24.15 19.28 5.08
C THR A 28 -23.32 18.00 5.05
N SER A 29 -22.08 18.08 5.53
CA SER A 29 -21.28 16.90 5.86
C SER A 29 -22.02 16.16 6.98
N SER A 30 -22.67 15.05 6.67
CA SER A 30 -23.14 14.10 7.67
C SER A 30 -21.94 13.71 8.53
N PRO A 31 -22.07 13.66 9.88
CA PRO A 31 -21.01 13.12 10.72
C PRO A 31 -20.80 11.66 10.27
N GLY A 32 -19.64 11.40 9.67
CA GLY A 32 -19.25 10.03 9.32
C GLY A 32 -19.27 9.21 10.59
N THR A 33 -20.00 8.11 10.60
CA THR A 33 -19.96 7.11 11.66
C THR A 33 -18.51 6.60 11.68
N SER A 34 -17.72 7.02 12.65
CA SER A 34 -16.37 6.49 12.85
C SER A 34 -16.53 5.04 13.31
N THR A 35 -16.40 4.09 12.41
CA THR A 35 -16.26 2.68 12.76
C THR A 35 -14.93 2.51 13.48
N SER A 36 -14.93 1.79 14.61
CA SER A 36 -13.69 1.45 15.29
C SER A 36 -12.80 0.61 14.35
N PRO A 37 -11.48 0.84 14.37
CA PRO A 37 -10.57 0.05 13.54
C PRO A 37 -10.69 -1.45 13.84
N VAL A 38 -10.63 -2.28 12.81
CA VAL A 38 -10.55 -3.74 12.95
C VAL A 38 -9.08 -4.12 13.09
N VAL A 39 -8.73 -4.81 14.17
CA VAL A 39 -7.37 -5.29 14.39
C VAL A 39 -7.32 -6.79 14.10
N ILE A 40 -6.36 -7.21 13.27
CA ILE A 40 -6.07 -8.62 12.97
C ILE A 40 -4.61 -8.87 13.35
N HIS A 41 -4.37 -9.85 14.23
CA HIS A 41 -3.03 -10.24 14.64
C HIS A 41 -2.79 -11.70 14.19
N VAL A 42 -1.72 -11.91 13.44
CA VAL A 42 -1.25 -13.22 13.00
C VAL A 42 0.27 -13.29 13.11
N VAL A 43 0.82 -14.51 13.11
CA VAL A 43 2.26 -14.77 13.23
C VAL A 43 2.75 -15.46 11.97
N GLU A 44 3.71 -14.89 11.29
CA GLU A 44 4.39 -15.52 10.16
C GLU A 44 5.61 -16.29 10.64
N HIS A 45 5.85 -17.48 10.06
CA HIS A 45 7.10 -18.23 10.22
C HIS A 45 7.91 -18.16 8.93
N ALA A 46 9.01 -17.42 8.95
CA ALA A 46 9.91 -17.17 7.81
C ALA A 46 10.78 -18.41 7.51
N ILE A 47 10.21 -19.41 6.85
CA ILE A 47 10.87 -20.70 6.60
C ILE A 47 11.28 -20.93 5.13
N THR A 48 10.79 -20.12 4.20
CA THR A 48 11.09 -20.26 2.75
C THR A 48 11.86 -19.09 2.18
N ASP A 49 12.23 -18.12 2.99
CA ASP A 49 12.89 -16.89 2.60
C ASP A 49 14.15 -17.17 1.77
N THR A 50 14.21 -16.62 0.58
CA THR A 50 15.32 -16.82 -0.34
C THR A 50 15.75 -15.48 -0.93
N VAL A 51 17.04 -15.16 -0.77
CA VAL A 51 17.65 -13.98 -1.39
C VAL A 51 18.35 -14.38 -2.70
N GLN A 52 17.95 -13.72 -3.79
CA GLN A 52 18.69 -13.73 -5.03
C GLN A 52 19.62 -12.51 -5.05
N GLU A 53 20.92 -12.74 -4.94
CA GLU A 53 21.93 -11.68 -4.93
C GLU A 53 22.36 -11.31 -6.35
N PHE A 54 22.49 -10.01 -6.65
CA PHE A 54 23.07 -9.50 -7.89
C PHE A 54 24.58 -9.75 -7.95
N HIS A 55 25.27 -9.60 -6.79
CA HIS A 55 26.69 -9.88 -6.65
C HIS A 55 26.89 -10.98 -5.63
N PRO A 56 27.32 -12.18 -6.02
CA PRO A 56 27.47 -13.32 -5.10
C PRO A 56 28.28 -12.97 -3.86
N HIS A 57 27.74 -13.31 -2.68
CA HIS A 57 28.34 -13.11 -1.36
C HIS A 57 28.51 -11.64 -0.94
N THR A 58 27.81 -10.72 -1.57
CA THR A 58 27.86 -9.29 -1.23
C THR A 58 26.48 -8.67 -1.33
N ALA A 59 25.91 -8.27 -0.20
CA ALA A 59 24.65 -7.52 -0.17
C ALA A 59 24.75 -6.27 -1.08
N SER A 60 23.83 -6.12 -2.01
CA SER A 60 23.84 -5.06 -3.01
C SER A 60 22.46 -4.50 -3.30
N LEU A 61 22.43 -3.27 -3.81
CA LEU A 61 21.18 -2.68 -4.29
C LEU A 61 20.57 -3.54 -5.38
N GLY A 62 19.28 -3.77 -5.29
CA GLY A 62 18.53 -4.56 -6.26
C GLY A 62 18.49 -6.06 -5.95
N ASP A 63 19.19 -6.57 -4.92
CA ASP A 63 18.97 -7.95 -4.46
C ASP A 63 17.48 -8.16 -4.20
N VAL A 64 16.98 -9.37 -4.48
CA VAL A 64 15.57 -9.71 -4.32
C VAL A 64 15.43 -10.79 -3.26
N LEU A 65 14.65 -10.51 -2.22
CA LEU A 65 14.13 -11.49 -1.28
C LEU A 65 12.75 -11.94 -1.75
N ALA A 66 12.47 -13.23 -1.72
CA ALA A 66 11.15 -13.79 -2.04
C ALA A 66 10.79 -14.93 -1.10
N TRP A 67 9.50 -15.11 -0.82
CA TRP A 67 9.03 -16.14 0.10
C TRP A 67 7.60 -16.62 -0.19
N HIS A 68 7.26 -17.76 0.40
CA HIS A 68 5.92 -18.30 0.56
C HIS A 68 5.85 -19.01 1.93
N ASN A 69 5.36 -18.31 2.94
CA ASN A 69 5.47 -18.73 4.34
C ASN A 69 4.12 -19.12 4.96
N PRO A 70 4.11 -20.01 5.94
CA PRO A 70 2.93 -20.30 6.74
C PRO A 70 2.67 -19.16 7.74
N VAL A 71 1.38 -18.88 7.95
CA VAL A 71 0.91 -17.85 8.88
C VAL A 71 -0.02 -18.49 9.91
N TYR A 72 0.25 -18.22 11.17
CA TYR A 72 -0.42 -18.80 12.33
C TYR A 72 -1.36 -17.80 12.99
N ASN A 73 -2.26 -18.28 13.84
CA ASN A 73 -3.11 -17.43 14.67
C ASN A 73 -2.27 -16.63 15.68
N ALA A 74 -2.87 -15.61 16.33
CA ALA A 74 -2.18 -14.75 17.29
C ALA A 74 -1.54 -15.50 18.49
N ALA A 75 -2.03 -16.69 18.83
CA ALA A 75 -1.45 -17.54 19.86
C ALA A 75 -0.28 -18.40 19.36
N ASP A 76 0.04 -18.32 18.08
CA ASP A 76 1.08 -19.10 17.39
C ASP A 76 0.89 -20.64 17.55
N ALA A 77 -0.35 -21.07 17.65
CA ALA A 77 -0.69 -22.46 17.96
C ALA A 77 -1.24 -23.23 16.76
N GLN A 78 -1.76 -22.55 15.75
CA GLN A 78 -2.41 -23.15 14.59
C GLN A 78 -2.11 -22.36 13.34
N GLN A 79 -1.64 -23.03 12.30
CA GLN A 79 -1.56 -22.43 10.96
C GLN A 79 -2.97 -22.19 10.44
N ILE A 80 -3.27 -20.95 10.08
CA ILE A 80 -4.58 -20.51 9.58
C ILE A 80 -4.52 -19.87 8.19
N ALA A 81 -3.32 -19.54 7.72
CA ALA A 81 -3.09 -18.75 6.53
C ALA A 81 -1.73 -19.06 5.90
N THR A 82 -1.42 -18.39 4.83
CA THR A 82 -0.09 -18.29 4.22
C THR A 82 0.12 -16.85 3.75
N ASP A 83 1.35 -16.49 3.47
CA ASP A 83 1.66 -15.27 2.74
C ASP A 83 2.71 -15.52 1.66
N ASN A 84 2.71 -14.67 0.65
CA ASN A 84 3.78 -14.62 -0.35
C ASN A 84 4.14 -13.18 -0.64
N GLY A 85 5.42 -12.96 -0.83
CA GLY A 85 5.90 -11.64 -1.12
C GLY A 85 7.28 -11.60 -1.71
N TYR A 86 7.69 -10.39 -1.93
CA TYR A 86 9.04 -10.07 -2.33
C TYR A 86 9.47 -8.73 -1.76
N CYS A 87 10.79 -8.55 -1.62
CA CYS A 87 11.41 -7.27 -1.33
C CYS A 87 12.54 -7.01 -2.31
N VAL A 88 12.82 -5.74 -2.57
CA VAL A 88 14.01 -5.30 -3.29
C VAL A 88 14.89 -4.52 -2.33
N ARG A 89 16.19 -4.85 -2.25
CA ARG A 89 17.12 -4.15 -1.37
C ARG A 89 17.37 -2.72 -1.88
N THR A 90 17.06 -1.74 -1.04
CA THR A 90 17.17 -0.29 -1.33
C THR A 90 18.34 0.37 -0.64
N ALA A 91 18.89 -0.26 0.42
CA ALA A 91 20.16 0.15 1.03
C ALA A 91 20.98 -1.09 1.44
N ALA A 92 22.29 -1.10 1.11
CA ALA A 92 23.19 -2.22 1.35
C ALA A 92 24.37 -1.85 2.28
N THR A 93 24.44 -0.62 2.76
CA THR A 93 25.48 -0.12 3.67
C THR A 93 24.85 0.69 4.79
N GLY A 94 25.43 0.64 5.98
CA GLY A 94 24.83 1.24 7.17
C GLY A 94 23.65 0.39 7.67
N LYS A 95 22.49 1.00 7.85
CA LYS A 95 21.23 0.28 8.09
C LYS A 95 20.76 -0.29 6.76
N THR A 96 20.75 -1.61 6.65
CA THR A 96 20.24 -2.28 5.44
C THR A 96 18.73 -2.18 5.38
N GLU A 97 18.20 -1.86 4.19
CA GLU A 97 16.80 -1.58 3.96
C GLU A 97 16.30 -2.27 2.70
N TRP A 98 15.07 -2.71 2.79
CA TRP A 98 14.33 -3.31 1.70
C TRP A 98 13.00 -2.58 1.51
N GLU A 99 12.55 -2.47 0.28
CA GLU A 99 11.18 -2.11 -0.05
C GLU A 99 10.42 -3.37 -0.42
N CYS A 100 9.32 -3.63 0.27
CA CYS A 100 8.61 -4.91 0.23
C CYS A 100 7.15 -4.74 -0.20
N ALA A 101 6.63 -5.79 -0.85
CA ALA A 101 5.21 -5.95 -1.11
C ALA A 101 4.82 -7.41 -0.94
N TRP A 102 3.71 -7.69 -0.23
CA TRP A 102 3.21 -9.05 -0.08
C TRP A 102 1.70 -9.16 0.11
N THR A 103 1.21 -10.39 -0.04
CA THR A 103 -0.19 -10.76 0.14
C THR A 103 -0.30 -11.80 1.24
N THR A 104 -1.10 -11.53 2.26
CA THR A 104 -1.49 -12.49 3.30
C THR A 104 -2.85 -13.09 2.95
N PHE A 105 -2.91 -14.43 2.80
CA PHE A 105 -4.08 -15.20 2.38
C PHE A 105 -4.86 -15.67 3.61
N LEU A 106 -5.61 -14.77 4.22
CA LEU A 106 -6.39 -15.03 5.43
C LEU A 106 -7.69 -15.79 5.15
N PRO A 107 -8.30 -16.44 6.15
CA PRO A 107 -9.66 -16.93 6.03
C PRO A 107 -10.63 -15.81 5.60
N GLY A 108 -11.37 -16.04 4.52
CA GLY A 108 -12.35 -15.09 4.00
C GLY A 108 -11.82 -14.09 2.96
N GLY A 109 -10.52 -14.04 2.68
CA GLY A 109 -9.95 -13.17 1.66
C GLY A 109 -8.46 -12.91 1.80
N GLN A 110 -7.99 -11.87 1.18
CA GLN A 110 -6.58 -11.49 1.14
C GLN A 110 -6.40 -10.05 1.58
N ILE A 111 -5.25 -9.75 2.20
CA ILE A 111 -4.80 -8.38 2.46
C ILE A 111 -3.43 -8.20 1.80
N THR A 112 -3.25 -7.08 1.09
CA THR A 112 -1.97 -6.68 0.50
C THR A 112 -1.36 -5.52 1.26
N VAL A 113 -0.03 -5.56 1.45
CA VAL A 113 0.73 -4.50 2.10
C VAL A 113 1.97 -4.13 1.30
N GLU A 114 2.46 -2.90 1.49
CA GLU A 114 3.67 -2.37 0.88
C GLU A 114 4.39 -1.43 1.84
N GLY A 115 5.72 -1.47 1.86
CA GLY A 115 6.55 -0.58 2.67
C GLY A 115 7.90 -1.18 3.07
N PRO A 116 8.65 -0.47 3.94
CA PRO A 116 10.03 -0.83 4.27
C PRO A 116 10.12 -2.03 5.23
N TYR A 117 11.20 -2.78 5.08
CA TYR A 117 11.68 -3.79 6.02
C TYR A 117 13.18 -3.57 6.30
N TYR A 118 13.60 -3.84 7.55
CA TYR A 118 14.97 -3.66 8.00
C TYR A 118 15.56 -4.97 8.54
N ASP A 119 16.76 -5.34 8.05
CA ASP A 119 17.47 -6.56 8.47
C ASP A 119 17.90 -6.55 9.95
N ASP A 120 17.83 -5.41 10.65
CA ASP A 120 18.26 -5.25 12.04
C ASP A 120 17.18 -5.59 13.07
N GLY A 121 16.00 -6.05 12.62
CA GLY A 121 14.86 -6.38 13.48
C GLY A 121 14.11 -5.17 14.04
N THR A 122 14.39 -3.95 13.53
CA THR A 122 13.61 -2.76 13.88
C THR A 122 12.17 -2.91 13.38
N ASP A 123 11.21 -2.64 14.26
CA ASP A 123 9.79 -2.59 13.90
C ASP A 123 9.55 -1.60 12.76
N THR A 124 8.66 -1.97 11.86
CA THR A 124 8.24 -1.09 10.77
C THR A 124 6.74 -1.15 10.54
N THR A 125 6.21 -0.12 9.92
CA THR A 125 4.79 -0.03 9.59
C THR A 125 4.64 0.06 8.09
N LEU A 126 3.90 -0.91 7.51
CA LEU A 126 3.58 -0.94 6.10
C LEU A 126 2.16 -0.43 5.87
N ALA A 127 1.94 0.15 4.69
CA ALA A 127 0.60 0.54 4.26
C ALA A 127 -0.21 -0.70 3.84
N VAL A 128 -1.48 -0.80 4.25
CA VAL A 128 -2.42 -1.72 3.63
C VAL A 128 -2.86 -1.12 2.29
N THR A 129 -2.48 -1.78 1.19
CA THR A 129 -2.71 -1.29 -0.18
C THR A 129 -3.98 -1.85 -0.81
N GLY A 130 -4.62 -2.83 -0.16
CA GLY A 130 -5.89 -3.39 -0.62
C GLY A 130 -6.23 -4.73 0.01
N GLY A 131 -7.31 -5.33 -0.48
CA GLY A 131 -7.75 -6.65 -0.07
C GLY A 131 -8.83 -7.22 -0.99
N THR A 132 -9.15 -8.49 -0.79
CA THR A 132 -10.20 -9.22 -1.52
C THR A 132 -11.13 -9.94 -0.55
N GLY A 133 -12.26 -10.47 -1.06
CA GLY A 133 -13.24 -11.17 -0.22
C GLY A 133 -13.80 -10.25 0.86
N GLN A 134 -13.80 -10.70 2.11
CA GLN A 134 -14.28 -9.88 3.24
C GLN A 134 -13.41 -8.63 3.50
N TYR A 135 -12.20 -8.57 2.93
CA TYR A 135 -11.27 -7.44 3.04
C TYR A 135 -11.30 -6.52 1.83
N THR A 136 -12.31 -6.64 0.95
CA THR A 136 -12.45 -5.75 -0.21
C THR A 136 -12.51 -4.29 0.23
N GLY A 137 -11.63 -3.46 -0.34
CA GLY A 137 -11.52 -2.04 0.01
C GLY A 137 -10.76 -1.76 1.30
N ALA A 138 -10.08 -2.78 1.89
CA ALA A 138 -9.26 -2.60 3.09
C ALA A 138 -8.24 -1.49 2.91
N GLN A 139 -8.15 -0.63 3.92
CA GLN A 139 -7.18 0.44 4.08
C GLN A 139 -6.65 0.41 5.52
N GLY A 140 -5.50 1.02 5.76
CA GLY A 140 -4.92 1.10 7.09
C GLY A 140 -3.44 0.82 7.08
N SER A 141 -2.96 0.17 8.13
CA SER A 141 -1.55 -0.16 8.30
C SER A 141 -1.36 -1.56 8.86
N MET A 142 -0.15 -2.08 8.70
CA MET A 142 0.32 -3.30 9.34
C MET A 142 1.63 -3.00 10.06
N LEU A 143 1.68 -3.25 11.36
CA LEU A 143 2.93 -3.30 12.12
C LEU A 143 3.59 -4.65 11.85
N LEU A 144 4.85 -4.63 11.44
CA LEU A 144 5.75 -5.77 11.36
C LEU A 144 6.69 -5.73 12.55
N HIS A 145 6.64 -6.74 13.41
CA HIS A 145 7.48 -6.88 14.59
C HIS A 145 8.22 -8.21 14.57
N ALA A 146 9.56 -8.16 14.62
CA ALA A 146 10.37 -9.38 14.73
C ALA A 146 10.27 -9.96 16.15
N ARG A 147 9.78 -11.19 16.29
CA ARG A 147 9.60 -11.87 17.58
C ARG A 147 10.90 -12.42 18.18
N ASN A 148 11.91 -12.56 17.34
CA ASN A 148 13.22 -13.04 17.75
C ASN A 148 14.35 -12.43 16.91
N SER A 149 15.56 -12.46 17.44
CA SER A 149 16.75 -11.91 16.76
C SER A 149 17.24 -12.74 15.57
N ALA A 150 16.68 -13.93 15.36
CA ALA A 150 17.00 -14.77 14.20
C ALA A 150 16.20 -14.37 12.96
N GLY A 151 15.17 -13.53 13.11
CA GLY A 151 14.27 -13.14 12.02
C GLY A 151 13.52 -14.33 11.45
N SER A 152 13.13 -15.29 12.30
CA SER A 152 12.44 -16.49 11.88
C SER A 152 10.94 -16.48 12.16
N GLU A 153 10.47 -15.49 12.93
CA GLU A 153 9.06 -15.32 13.28
C GLU A 153 8.74 -13.83 13.38
N TYR A 154 7.59 -13.43 12.83
CA TYR A 154 7.13 -12.06 12.82
C TYR A 154 5.67 -11.95 13.23
N ASP A 155 5.33 -10.98 14.07
CA ASP A 155 3.96 -10.55 14.27
C ASP A 155 3.55 -9.61 13.12
N PHE A 156 2.44 -9.94 12.45
CA PHE A 156 1.73 -9.05 11.54
C PHE A 156 0.48 -8.54 12.25
N ILE A 157 0.48 -7.25 12.59
CA ILE A 157 -0.64 -6.61 13.30
C ILE A 157 -1.29 -5.59 12.37
N PHE A 158 -2.34 -6.03 11.66
CA PHE A 158 -3.12 -5.17 10.78
C PHE A 158 -4.07 -4.31 11.60
N THR A 159 -4.13 -3.02 11.29
CA THR A 159 -5.12 -2.07 11.81
C THR A 159 -5.87 -1.51 10.61
N LEU A 160 -7.08 -2.03 10.37
CA LEU A 160 -7.89 -1.67 9.21
C LEU A 160 -8.86 -0.54 9.58
N THR A 161 -8.93 0.47 8.73
CA THR A 161 -9.77 1.66 8.87
C THR A 161 -10.94 1.68 7.90
N SER A 162 -11.49 0.50 7.57
CA SER A 162 -12.66 0.31 6.66
C SER A 162 -12.58 1.09 5.35
#